data_f731749eaf290ce584e147c4da9a1eb7
#
_entry.id   f731749eaf290ce584e147c4da9a1eb7
#
_cell.length_a   1.000
_cell.length_b   1.000
_cell.length_c   1.000
_cell.angle_alpha   90.00
_cell.angle_beta   90.00
_cell.angle_gamma   90.00
#
_symmetry.space_group_name_H-M   'P 1'
#
loop_
_entity.id
_entity.type
_entity.pdbx_description
1 polymer ?
#
loop_
_entity_poly.entity_id
_entity_poly.type
_entity_poly.pdbx_seq_one_letter_code
_entity_poly.pdbx_strand_id
1 'polypeptide(L)'
;MNKILSLLLAALCMAGALPAQENPAGDQAGQIYVYLKNEASTPKDQMLLGDLAHVEGFDQGLVAQVSGLPLGPAPLPGGDVLLDRESIRRTLVSHRIDPVRVSFSGSDAVRVLRSGRKITGDEMAALIEDYVQRSWQGQNVRTEVTYNNLPDEITVEDNGGRLEVLDQIRGRVSGSAAVSLAVLENGRVVKRVPVSIRARAYGSVAVAVRDLRQGEFLQPGDIALAEREMDDLRSEVVTSLEQAAGMRLRRNVRQDQALTMDALENPPLVERGDEV
;
A
#
# COMPACT_ATOMS: atom_id res chain seq x y z
N MET A 1 -87.88 -33.19 -47.17
CA MET A 1 -88.16 -34.57 -47.73
C MET A 1 -87.16 -35.51 -47.15
N ASN A 2 -87.62 -36.50 -46.43
CA ASN A 2 -86.98 -37.71 -45.89
C ASN A 2 -86.00 -37.55 -44.80
N LYS A 3 -86.33 -37.93 -43.61
CA LYS A 3 -86.65 -39.21 -42.95
C LYS A 3 -85.47 -39.93 -42.33
N ILE A 4 -85.53 -40.06 -40.99
CA ILE A 4 -85.33 -41.32 -40.20
C ILE A 4 -83.89 -41.70 -40.02
N LEU A 5 -83.28 -42.02 -38.81
CA LEU A 5 -83.74 -43.02 -37.88
C LEU A 5 -82.91 -42.95 -36.60
N SER A 6 -83.54 -43.13 -35.47
CA SER A 6 -82.99 -43.41 -34.16
C SER A 6 -82.15 -44.69 -34.14
N LEU A 7 -81.05 -44.71 -33.37
CA LEU A 7 -80.61 -45.91 -32.66
C LEU A 7 -79.89 -45.52 -31.35
N LEU A 8 -80.54 -45.87 -30.25
CA LEU A 8 -79.95 -45.98 -28.92
C LEU A 8 -78.89 -47.07 -28.93
N LEU A 9 -77.71 -46.75 -28.37
CA LEU A 9 -76.90 -47.82 -27.79
C LEU A 9 -76.21 -47.30 -26.49
N ALA A 10 -76.69 -47.91 -25.41
CA ALA A 10 -76.09 -47.78 -24.11
C ALA A 10 -74.68 -48.42 -24.10
N ALA A 11 -73.63 -47.71 -23.62
CA ALA A 11 -72.34 -48.29 -23.32
C ALA A 11 -71.81 -47.70 -22.01
N LEU A 12 -71.96 -48.47 -21.04
CA LEU A 12 -71.20 -48.83 -19.87
C LEU A 12 -70.06 -47.88 -19.47
N CYS A 13 -70.26 -47.17 -18.35
CA CYS A 13 -69.20 -46.47 -17.60
C CYS A 13 -68.19 -47.48 -17.07
N MET A 14 -67.04 -47.60 -17.67
CA MET A 14 -65.87 -48.10 -16.96
C MET A 14 -65.06 -46.86 -16.49
N ALA A 15 -65.11 -46.58 -15.19
CA ALA A 15 -64.21 -45.68 -14.52
C ALA A 15 -62.82 -46.31 -14.50
N GLY A 16 -62.02 -46.06 -15.51
CA GLY A 16 -60.58 -46.27 -15.49
C GLY A 16 -59.98 -45.13 -14.68
N ALA A 17 -59.45 -45.46 -13.51
CA ALA A 17 -58.58 -44.56 -12.76
C ALA A 17 -57.36 -44.26 -13.64
N LEU A 18 -57.28 -43.04 -14.14
CA LEU A 18 -56.00 -42.49 -14.72
C LEU A 18 -54.94 -42.52 -13.63
N PRO A 19 -53.76 -43.08 -13.89
CA PRO A 19 -52.66 -42.93 -12.96
C PRO A 19 -52.42 -41.44 -12.77
N ALA A 20 -52.28 -41.03 -11.50
CA ALA A 20 -51.85 -39.66 -11.18
C ALA A 20 -50.54 -39.40 -11.93
N GLN A 21 -50.60 -38.47 -12.87
CA GLN A 21 -49.39 -37.93 -13.43
C GLN A 21 -48.63 -37.29 -12.23
N GLU A 22 -47.58 -37.94 -11.80
CA GLU A 22 -46.56 -37.29 -10.96
C GLU A 22 -46.11 -36.05 -11.68
N ASN A 23 -46.45 -34.92 -11.09
CA ASN A 23 -46.12 -33.63 -11.63
C ASN A 23 -44.59 -33.40 -11.43
N PRO A 24 -43.72 -33.45 -12.48
CA PRO A 24 -42.28 -33.31 -12.32
C PRO A 24 -41.86 -31.92 -11.85
N ALA A 25 -42.84 -30.99 -11.75
CA ALA A 25 -42.58 -29.62 -11.29
C ALA A 25 -42.40 -29.50 -9.76
N GLY A 26 -42.81 -30.52 -8.96
CA GLY A 26 -42.67 -30.48 -7.49
C GLY A 26 -41.23 -30.66 -7.00
N ASP A 27 -40.39 -31.35 -7.77
CA ASP A 27 -39.03 -31.68 -7.35
C ASP A 27 -38.01 -30.61 -7.78
N GLN A 28 -38.37 -29.72 -8.71
CA GLN A 28 -37.51 -28.66 -9.19
C GLN A 28 -37.58 -27.37 -8.35
N ALA A 29 -38.61 -27.18 -7.54
CA ALA A 29 -38.84 -25.97 -6.76
C ALA A 29 -37.72 -25.68 -5.72
N GLY A 30 -36.93 -26.65 -5.37
CA GLY A 30 -35.83 -26.53 -4.42
C GLY A 30 -34.42 -26.72 -4.99
N GLN A 31 -34.32 -26.91 -6.31
CA GLN A 31 -33.03 -27.15 -6.96
C GLN A 31 -32.33 -25.83 -7.30
N ILE A 32 -31.05 -25.78 -6.98
CA ILE A 32 -30.15 -24.67 -7.31
C ILE A 32 -29.11 -25.15 -8.32
N TYR A 33 -28.87 -24.36 -9.34
CA TYR A 33 -27.85 -24.59 -10.35
C TYR A 33 -26.71 -23.60 -10.17
N VAL A 34 -25.49 -24.11 -10.00
CA VAL A 34 -24.27 -23.32 -9.81
C VAL A 34 -23.33 -23.56 -10.97
N TYR A 35 -23.16 -22.55 -11.80
CA TYR A 35 -22.26 -22.55 -12.96
C TYR A 35 -20.93 -21.92 -12.57
N LEU A 36 -19.93 -22.74 -12.26
CA LEU A 36 -18.60 -22.28 -11.85
C LEU A 36 -17.86 -21.68 -13.05
N LYS A 37 -17.30 -20.49 -12.86
CA LYS A 37 -16.42 -19.84 -13.82
C LYS A 37 -15.06 -20.54 -13.85
N ASN A 38 -14.30 -20.39 -14.95
CA ASN A 38 -12.90 -20.83 -15.00
C ASN A 38 -12.02 -19.88 -14.16
N GLU A 39 -12.34 -18.58 -14.23
CA GLU A 39 -11.61 -17.52 -13.57
C GLU A 39 -12.59 -16.48 -13.03
N ALA A 40 -12.30 -15.94 -11.86
CA ALA A 40 -13.07 -14.88 -11.24
C ALA A 40 -12.12 -13.87 -10.59
N SER A 41 -12.54 -12.61 -10.50
CA SER A 41 -11.81 -11.57 -9.77
C SER A 41 -12.67 -11.06 -8.62
N THR A 42 -12.06 -10.86 -7.46
CA THR A 42 -12.73 -10.26 -6.31
C THR A 42 -11.93 -9.07 -5.78
N PRO A 43 -12.57 -7.91 -5.58
CA PRO A 43 -11.95 -6.78 -4.89
C PRO A 43 -12.12 -6.85 -3.37
N LYS A 44 -12.85 -7.83 -2.85
CA LYS A 44 -13.21 -7.95 -1.42
C LYS A 44 -12.19 -8.80 -0.68
N ASP A 45 -12.12 -8.62 0.64
CA ASP A 45 -11.29 -9.45 1.54
C ASP A 45 -11.83 -10.87 1.72
N GLN A 46 -13.10 -11.10 1.39
CA GLN A 46 -13.79 -12.39 1.50
C GLN A 46 -14.39 -12.77 0.15
N MET A 47 -14.16 -14.00 -0.25
CA MET A 47 -14.74 -14.59 -1.45
C MET A 47 -16.15 -15.07 -1.15
N LEU A 48 -17.11 -14.71 -2.00
CA LEU A 48 -18.47 -15.22 -1.98
C LEU A 48 -18.71 -16.10 -3.20
N LEU A 49 -19.54 -17.15 -3.06
CA LEU A 49 -19.82 -18.06 -4.17
C LEU A 49 -20.41 -17.33 -5.39
N GLY A 50 -21.27 -16.33 -5.17
CA GLY A 50 -21.83 -15.51 -6.26
C GLY A 50 -20.82 -14.67 -7.03
N ASP A 51 -19.64 -14.37 -6.46
CA ASP A 51 -18.55 -13.72 -7.18
C ASP A 51 -17.87 -14.71 -8.17
N LEU A 52 -17.85 -16.02 -7.82
CA LEU A 52 -17.12 -17.08 -8.52
C LEU A 52 -18.00 -17.89 -9.48
N ALA A 53 -19.31 -17.82 -9.30
CA ALA A 53 -20.28 -18.63 -10.04
C ALA A 53 -21.51 -17.80 -10.42
N HIS A 54 -22.22 -18.27 -11.44
CA HIS A 54 -23.60 -17.86 -11.70
C HIS A 54 -24.52 -18.84 -10.98
N VAL A 55 -25.42 -18.33 -10.13
CA VAL A 55 -26.31 -19.15 -9.29
C VAL A 55 -27.75 -18.89 -9.72
N GLU A 56 -28.47 -19.95 -10.11
CA GLU A 56 -29.85 -19.90 -10.57
C GLU A 56 -30.73 -20.90 -9.81
N GLY A 57 -32.01 -20.59 -9.67
CA GLY A 57 -33.00 -21.46 -9.06
C GLY A 57 -34.36 -20.78 -8.91
N PHE A 58 -35.39 -21.56 -8.66
CA PHE A 58 -36.75 -21.04 -8.47
C PHE A 58 -36.93 -20.37 -7.10
N ASP A 59 -36.27 -20.87 -6.06
CA ASP A 59 -36.28 -20.32 -4.71
C ASP A 59 -35.25 -19.17 -4.60
N GLN A 60 -35.72 -17.93 -4.74
CA GLN A 60 -34.86 -16.74 -4.67
C GLN A 60 -34.19 -16.56 -3.30
N GLY A 61 -34.81 -17.04 -2.23
CA GLY A 61 -34.23 -17.01 -0.88
C GLY A 61 -33.01 -17.93 -0.79
N LEU A 62 -33.14 -19.14 -1.33
CA LEU A 62 -32.04 -20.11 -1.38
C LEU A 62 -30.94 -19.66 -2.38
N VAL A 63 -31.31 -19.06 -3.52
CA VAL A 63 -30.34 -18.47 -4.47
C VAL A 63 -29.50 -17.39 -3.79
N ALA A 64 -30.14 -16.49 -3.05
CA ALA A 64 -29.43 -15.46 -2.29
C ALA A 64 -28.50 -16.02 -1.21
N GLN A 65 -28.99 -17.05 -0.49
CA GLN A 65 -28.20 -17.74 0.54
C GLN A 65 -26.96 -18.42 -0.07
N VAL A 66 -27.14 -19.15 -1.18
CA VAL A 66 -26.04 -19.85 -1.87
C VAL A 66 -25.06 -18.85 -2.49
N SER A 67 -25.56 -17.79 -3.13
CA SER A 67 -24.71 -16.74 -3.69
C SER A 67 -23.91 -15.99 -2.63
N GLY A 68 -24.51 -15.76 -1.45
CA GLY A 68 -23.86 -15.11 -0.31
C GLY A 68 -22.94 -16.01 0.51
N LEU A 69 -22.76 -17.29 0.11
CA LEU A 69 -21.94 -18.25 0.85
C LEU A 69 -20.47 -17.80 0.89
N PRO A 70 -19.90 -17.60 2.10
CA PRO A 70 -18.49 -17.25 2.23
C PRO A 70 -17.59 -18.48 1.99
N LEU A 71 -16.67 -18.34 1.04
CA LEU A 71 -15.75 -19.42 0.66
C LEU A 71 -14.36 -19.29 1.29
N GLY A 72 -14.18 -18.29 2.15
CA GLY A 72 -12.91 -18.00 2.82
C GLY A 72 -12.32 -16.63 2.48
N PRO A 73 -11.13 -16.33 3.02
CA PRO A 73 -10.44 -15.08 2.73
C PRO A 73 -10.01 -15.04 1.27
N ALA A 74 -10.08 -13.85 0.66
CA ALA A 74 -9.52 -13.62 -0.66
C ALA A 74 -7.99 -13.71 -0.65
N PRO A 75 -7.35 -14.00 -1.80
CA PRO A 75 -5.89 -13.94 -1.88
C PRO A 75 -5.37 -12.53 -1.58
N LEU A 76 -4.08 -12.42 -1.33
CA LEU A 76 -3.43 -11.10 -1.19
C LEU A 76 -3.56 -10.32 -2.50
N PRO A 77 -3.57 -8.96 -2.45
CA PRO A 77 -3.58 -8.13 -3.65
C PRO A 77 -2.51 -8.55 -4.67
N GLY A 78 -2.91 -8.74 -5.92
CA GLY A 78 -2.06 -9.26 -6.99
C GLY A 78 -1.82 -10.77 -6.96
N GLY A 79 -2.35 -11.48 -5.97
CA GLY A 79 -2.27 -12.94 -5.86
C GLY A 79 -3.47 -13.66 -6.44
N ASP A 80 -3.38 -14.98 -6.46
CA ASP A 80 -4.45 -15.87 -6.86
C ASP A 80 -4.57 -17.09 -5.94
N VAL A 81 -5.74 -17.72 -5.96
CA VAL A 81 -6.02 -18.99 -5.28
C VAL A 81 -6.91 -19.85 -6.18
N LEU A 82 -6.65 -21.14 -6.17
CA LEU A 82 -7.49 -22.12 -6.88
C LEU A 82 -8.45 -22.77 -5.89
N LEU A 83 -9.76 -22.64 -6.15
CA LEU A 83 -10.82 -23.28 -5.38
C LEU A 83 -11.45 -24.41 -6.21
N ASP A 84 -11.31 -25.63 -5.75
CA ASP A 84 -11.94 -26.80 -6.37
C ASP A 84 -13.42 -26.92 -5.96
N ARG A 85 -14.21 -27.58 -6.82
CA ARG A 85 -15.64 -27.83 -6.63
C ARG A 85 -15.92 -28.57 -5.31
N GLU A 86 -15.05 -29.47 -4.91
CA GLU A 86 -15.23 -30.27 -3.70
C GLU A 86 -15.07 -29.41 -2.44
N SER A 87 -14.14 -28.45 -2.43
CA SER A 87 -14.00 -27.47 -1.35
C SER A 87 -15.25 -26.60 -1.20
N ILE A 88 -15.83 -26.16 -2.32
CA ILE A 88 -17.09 -25.42 -2.32
C ILE A 88 -18.23 -26.28 -1.76
N ARG A 89 -18.31 -27.56 -2.16
CA ARG A 89 -19.33 -28.49 -1.66
C ARG A 89 -19.20 -28.72 -0.15
N ARG A 90 -17.99 -28.85 0.37
CA ARG A 90 -17.78 -28.98 1.85
C ARG A 90 -18.23 -27.71 2.57
N THR A 91 -18.04 -26.55 1.98
CA THR A 91 -18.50 -25.28 2.57
C THR A 91 -20.02 -25.17 2.59
N LEU A 92 -20.75 -25.67 1.58
CA LEU A 92 -22.21 -25.76 1.61
C LEU A 92 -22.68 -26.56 2.81
N VAL A 93 -22.12 -27.77 3.04
CA VAL A 93 -22.44 -28.64 4.16
C VAL A 93 -22.19 -27.93 5.50
N SER A 94 -21.07 -27.26 5.67
CA SER A 94 -20.76 -26.56 6.92
C SER A 94 -21.73 -25.41 7.22
N HIS A 95 -22.38 -24.85 6.20
CA HIS A 95 -23.40 -23.80 6.33
C HIS A 95 -24.84 -24.37 6.31
N ARG A 96 -25.00 -25.70 6.50
CA ARG A 96 -26.28 -26.40 6.54
C ARG A 96 -27.13 -26.28 5.27
N ILE A 97 -26.46 -26.09 4.12
CA ILE A 97 -27.09 -26.15 2.80
C ILE A 97 -26.96 -27.59 2.31
N ASP A 98 -28.10 -28.24 2.00
CA ASP A 98 -28.08 -29.61 1.50
C ASP A 98 -27.42 -29.67 0.11
N PRO A 99 -26.28 -30.35 -0.05
CA PRO A 99 -25.56 -30.42 -1.31
C PRO A 99 -26.34 -31.19 -2.40
N VAL A 100 -27.34 -32.02 -2.03
CA VAL A 100 -28.21 -32.72 -3.00
C VAL A 100 -29.08 -31.72 -3.78
N ARG A 101 -29.42 -30.59 -3.15
CA ARG A 101 -30.19 -29.51 -3.77
C ARG A 101 -29.35 -28.61 -4.66
N VAL A 102 -28.04 -28.80 -4.75
CA VAL A 102 -27.14 -27.95 -5.51
C VAL A 102 -26.44 -28.73 -6.61
N SER A 103 -26.81 -28.45 -7.84
CA SER A 103 -26.18 -29.03 -9.02
C SER A 103 -25.07 -28.12 -9.54
N PHE A 104 -23.86 -28.67 -9.61
CA PHE A 104 -22.70 -27.96 -10.14
C PHE A 104 -22.46 -28.28 -11.61
N SER A 105 -22.18 -27.24 -12.40
CA SER A 105 -21.70 -27.33 -13.77
C SER A 105 -20.61 -26.28 -14.03
N GLY A 106 -20.08 -26.24 -15.24
CA GLY A 106 -18.96 -25.40 -15.59
C GLY A 106 -17.61 -25.99 -15.16
N SER A 107 -16.69 -25.18 -14.67
CA SER A 107 -15.33 -25.59 -14.33
C SER A 107 -15.28 -26.51 -13.10
N ASP A 108 -14.29 -27.40 -13.04
CA ASP A 108 -14.01 -28.23 -11.85
C ASP A 108 -13.27 -27.44 -10.74
N ALA A 109 -12.63 -26.33 -11.12
CA ALA A 109 -11.99 -25.42 -10.20
C ALA A 109 -12.07 -23.99 -10.75
N VAL A 110 -12.14 -23.01 -9.84
CA VAL A 110 -12.15 -21.58 -10.16
C VAL A 110 -10.84 -20.97 -9.70
N ARG A 111 -10.11 -20.34 -10.61
CA ARG A 111 -8.97 -19.50 -10.28
C ARG A 111 -9.49 -18.12 -9.86
N VAL A 112 -9.32 -17.78 -8.60
CA VAL A 112 -9.75 -16.50 -8.05
C VAL A 112 -8.56 -15.58 -7.96
N LEU A 113 -8.61 -14.47 -8.69
CA LEU A 113 -7.60 -13.43 -8.67
C LEU A 113 -8.05 -12.27 -7.79
N ARG A 114 -7.11 -11.63 -7.14
CA ARG A 114 -7.35 -10.34 -6.52
C ARG A 114 -6.55 -9.28 -7.24
N SER A 115 -7.26 -8.31 -7.80
CA SER A 115 -6.62 -7.14 -8.44
C SER A 115 -5.74 -6.40 -7.44
N GLY A 116 -4.68 -5.77 -7.95
CA GLY A 116 -3.81 -4.98 -7.13
C GLY A 116 -2.98 -4.01 -7.97
N ARG A 117 -2.73 -2.81 -7.41
CA ARG A 117 -1.82 -1.83 -7.98
C ARG A 117 -0.39 -2.15 -7.56
N LYS A 118 0.52 -2.14 -8.49
CA LYS A 118 1.95 -2.21 -8.21
C LYS A 118 2.47 -0.82 -7.83
N ILE A 119 3.23 -0.77 -6.76
CA ILE A 119 4.04 0.38 -6.36
C ILE A 119 5.48 0.00 -6.66
N THR A 120 6.16 0.81 -7.46
CA THR A 120 7.53 0.54 -7.89
C THR A 120 8.56 0.95 -6.83
N GLY A 121 9.79 0.43 -6.96
CA GLY A 121 10.92 0.88 -6.15
C GLY A 121 11.16 2.38 -6.25
N ASP A 122 10.99 2.95 -7.44
CA ASP A 122 11.15 4.40 -7.66
C ASP A 122 10.10 5.23 -6.89
N GLU A 123 8.84 4.79 -6.84
CA GLU A 123 7.80 5.44 -6.04
C GLU A 123 8.12 5.38 -4.53
N MET A 124 8.65 4.25 -4.06
CA MET A 124 9.10 4.09 -2.68
C MET A 124 10.32 4.95 -2.38
N ALA A 125 11.29 4.99 -3.30
CA ALA A 125 12.48 5.81 -3.19
C ALA A 125 12.12 7.30 -3.08
N ALA A 126 11.26 7.80 -3.96
CA ALA A 126 10.83 9.20 -3.94
C ALA A 126 10.21 9.62 -2.61
N LEU A 127 9.41 8.74 -1.97
CA LEU A 127 8.84 9.01 -0.64
C LEU A 127 9.90 9.08 0.46
N ILE A 128 10.91 8.21 0.38
CA ILE A 128 12.00 8.19 1.35
C ILE A 128 12.91 9.41 1.15
N GLU A 129 13.21 9.78 -0.10
CA GLU A 129 13.99 10.97 -0.43
C GLU A 129 13.31 12.26 0.06
N ASP A 130 12.00 12.39 -0.17
CA ASP A 130 11.21 13.50 0.36
C ASP A 130 11.21 13.53 1.90
N TYR A 131 11.10 12.37 2.55
CA TYR A 131 11.21 12.26 4.00
C TYR A 131 12.58 12.72 4.51
N VAL A 132 13.68 12.25 3.89
CA VAL A 132 15.04 12.65 4.22
C VAL A 132 15.23 14.15 3.98
N GLN A 133 14.83 14.67 2.82
CA GLN A 133 14.93 16.10 2.49
C GLN A 133 14.16 16.97 3.49
N ARG A 134 12.95 16.55 3.88
CA ARG A 134 12.17 17.29 4.90
C ARG A 134 12.82 17.28 6.27
N SER A 135 13.63 16.29 6.62
CA SER A 135 14.38 16.27 7.88
C SER A 135 15.42 17.39 8.00
N TRP A 136 15.80 17.98 6.84
CA TRP A 136 16.76 19.09 6.72
C TRP A 136 16.08 20.44 6.45
N GLN A 137 14.76 20.56 6.73
CA GLN A 137 14.03 21.82 6.52
C GLN A 137 14.71 23.00 7.23
N GLY A 138 14.72 24.17 6.53
CA GLY A 138 15.40 25.37 7.02
C GLY A 138 16.89 25.46 6.69
N GLN A 139 17.45 24.45 6.03
CA GLN A 139 18.82 24.45 5.54
C GLN A 139 18.84 24.23 4.02
N ASN A 140 19.69 24.98 3.32
CA ASN A 140 19.88 24.80 1.88
C ASN A 140 20.86 23.64 1.65
N VAL A 141 20.37 22.40 1.72
CA VAL A 141 21.16 21.20 1.53
C VAL A 141 20.56 20.34 0.41
N ARG A 142 21.44 19.64 -0.30
CA ARG A 142 21.11 18.57 -1.23
C ARG A 142 21.31 17.24 -0.51
N THR A 143 20.32 16.36 -0.56
CA THR A 143 20.43 15.04 0.03
C THR A 143 20.64 13.96 -1.02
N GLU A 144 21.42 12.95 -0.68
CA GLU A 144 21.61 11.73 -1.46
C GLU A 144 21.24 10.53 -0.58
N VAL A 145 20.45 9.61 -1.15
CA VAL A 145 20.02 8.41 -0.44
C VAL A 145 20.46 7.17 -1.23
N THR A 146 21.08 6.24 -0.53
CA THR A 146 21.38 4.91 -1.07
C THR A 146 20.61 3.86 -0.29
N TYR A 147 20.14 2.82 -0.98
CA TYR A 147 19.24 1.80 -0.45
C TYR A 147 19.96 0.47 -0.38
N ASN A 148 19.78 -0.29 0.74
CA ASN A 148 20.36 -1.61 0.89
C ASN A 148 19.35 -2.74 0.59
N ASN A 149 18.07 -2.52 0.86
CA ASN A 149 17.02 -3.55 0.77
C ASN A 149 15.67 -2.97 0.29
N LEU A 150 15.70 -1.99 -0.61
CA LEU A 150 14.48 -1.49 -1.22
C LEU A 150 13.90 -2.56 -2.16
N PRO A 151 12.63 -2.97 -2.01
CA PRO A 151 12.01 -3.88 -2.96
C PRO A 151 11.86 -3.25 -4.35
N ASP A 152 11.97 -4.05 -5.41
CA ASP A 152 11.75 -3.58 -6.78
C ASP A 152 10.29 -3.15 -6.99
N GLU A 153 9.36 -3.91 -6.40
CA GLU A 153 7.93 -3.58 -6.41
C GLU A 153 7.20 -4.19 -5.20
N ILE A 154 6.08 -3.60 -4.84
CA ILE A 154 5.09 -4.19 -3.92
C ILE A 154 3.70 -4.06 -4.53
N THR A 155 2.81 -5.02 -4.26
CA THR A 155 1.42 -4.95 -4.69
C THR A 155 0.53 -4.55 -3.52
N VAL A 156 -0.39 -3.62 -3.76
CA VAL A 156 -1.38 -3.07 -2.83
C VAL A 156 -2.77 -3.12 -3.45
N GLU A 157 -3.83 -2.89 -2.69
CA GLU A 157 -5.19 -2.82 -3.24
C GLU A 157 -5.35 -1.69 -4.26
N ASP A 158 -6.13 -1.96 -5.34
CA ASP A 158 -6.38 -0.97 -6.40
C ASP A 158 -7.11 0.28 -5.90
N ASN A 159 -8.04 0.11 -4.96
CA ASN A 159 -9.03 1.13 -4.59
C ASN A 159 -8.75 1.85 -3.26
N GLY A 160 -7.55 1.81 -2.74
CA GLY A 160 -7.31 2.48 -1.45
C GLY A 160 -5.95 2.26 -0.84
N GLY A 161 -5.14 1.41 -1.42
CA GLY A 161 -3.77 1.18 -0.97
C GLY A 161 -2.88 2.38 -1.26
N ARG A 162 -2.45 3.09 -0.23
CA ARG A 162 -1.47 4.17 -0.35
C ARG A 162 -0.25 3.88 0.51
N LEU A 163 0.87 4.41 0.08
CA LEU A 163 2.14 4.27 0.76
C LEU A 163 2.47 5.55 1.53
N GLU A 164 2.86 5.42 2.78
CA GLU A 164 3.29 6.53 3.62
C GLU A 164 4.53 6.13 4.43
N VAL A 165 5.33 7.13 4.83
CA VAL A 165 6.40 6.95 5.81
C VAL A 165 5.80 7.03 7.20
N LEU A 166 5.99 5.97 8.02
CA LEU A 166 5.48 5.92 9.39
C LEU A 166 6.33 6.70 10.38
N ASP A 167 7.63 6.83 10.08
CA ASP A 167 8.55 7.43 11.02
C ASP A 167 8.32 8.93 11.14
N GLN A 168 8.23 9.41 12.37
CA GLN A 168 8.20 10.84 12.64
C GLN A 168 9.63 11.40 12.52
N ILE A 169 9.76 12.56 11.87
CA ILE A 169 11.04 13.26 11.77
C ILE A 169 11.42 13.76 13.18
N ARG A 170 12.46 13.14 13.75
CA ARG A 170 13.02 13.50 15.06
C ARG A 170 14.45 14.00 14.93
N GLY A 171 14.64 15.05 14.15
CA GLY A 171 15.97 15.56 13.82
C GLY A 171 16.38 15.23 12.40
N ARG A 172 17.64 15.54 12.06
CA ARG A 172 18.19 15.34 10.72
C ARG A 172 18.46 13.87 10.48
N VAL A 173 18.05 13.38 9.32
CA VAL A 173 18.36 12.01 8.90
C VAL A 173 19.66 12.04 8.11
N SER A 174 20.72 11.44 8.70
CA SER A 174 22.03 11.32 8.09
C SER A 174 22.71 10.01 8.49
N GLY A 175 23.68 9.55 7.72
CA GLY A 175 24.35 8.27 7.93
C GLY A 175 23.43 7.08 7.66
N SER A 176 23.64 5.98 8.39
CA SER A 176 22.83 4.77 8.26
C SER A 176 21.57 4.90 9.11
N ALA A 177 20.43 4.70 8.49
CA ALA A 177 19.10 4.77 9.12
C ALA A 177 18.18 3.66 8.58
N ALA A 178 17.13 3.36 9.34
CA ALA A 178 16.03 2.52 8.89
C ALA A 178 14.77 3.38 8.77
N VAL A 179 14.10 3.32 7.64
CA VAL A 179 12.83 4.01 7.38
C VAL A 179 11.75 2.96 7.19
N SER A 180 10.61 3.12 7.87
CA SER A 180 9.49 2.20 7.76
C SER A 180 8.42 2.81 6.85
N LEU A 181 8.24 2.21 5.68
CA LEU A 181 7.09 2.48 4.83
C LEU A 181 5.89 1.67 5.31
N ALA A 182 4.71 2.26 5.26
CA ALA A 182 3.46 1.59 5.55
C ALA A 182 2.55 1.61 4.34
N VAL A 183 1.96 0.48 4.03
CA VAL A 183 0.81 0.39 3.15
C VAL A 183 -0.44 0.57 4.00
N LEU A 184 -1.23 1.59 3.67
CA LEU A 184 -2.50 1.87 4.31
C LEU A 184 -3.63 1.48 3.36
N GLU A 185 -4.57 0.69 3.86
CA GLU A 185 -5.83 0.37 3.19
C GLU A 185 -6.98 0.78 4.12
N ASN A 186 -7.89 1.58 3.61
CA ASN A 186 -9.01 2.13 4.40
C ASN A 186 -8.56 2.83 5.72
N GLY A 187 -7.39 3.49 5.68
CA GLY A 187 -6.81 4.18 6.83
C GLY A 187 -6.15 3.27 7.88
N ARG A 188 -6.03 1.98 7.62
CA ARG A 188 -5.35 1.01 8.49
C ARG A 188 -4.04 0.53 7.87
N VAL A 189 -3.02 0.38 8.68
CA VAL A 189 -1.74 -0.21 8.24
C VAL A 189 -1.92 -1.71 8.03
N VAL A 190 -1.85 -2.15 6.77
CA VAL A 190 -1.95 -3.57 6.40
C VAL A 190 -0.60 -4.23 6.16
N LYS A 191 0.41 -3.44 5.79
CA LYS A 191 1.76 -3.95 5.56
C LYS A 191 2.80 -2.90 5.96
N ARG A 192 3.92 -3.35 6.52
CA ARG A 192 5.10 -2.52 6.78
C ARG A 192 6.25 -3.01 5.94
N VAL A 193 6.99 -2.08 5.35
CA VAL A 193 8.18 -2.35 4.53
C VAL A 193 9.34 -1.58 5.16
N PRO A 194 10.17 -2.24 5.97
CA PRO A 194 11.37 -1.62 6.53
C PRO A 194 12.44 -1.51 5.43
N VAL A 195 12.96 -0.30 5.23
CA VAL A 195 14.01 -0.02 4.26
C VAL A 195 15.23 0.53 5.00
N SER A 196 16.36 -0.12 4.83
CA SER A 196 17.64 0.36 5.34
C SER A 196 18.27 1.30 4.31
N ILE A 197 18.60 2.50 4.75
CA ILE A 197 19.17 3.54 3.90
C ILE A 197 20.50 4.02 4.44
N ARG A 198 21.28 4.64 3.57
CA ARG A 198 22.35 5.56 3.93
C ARG A 198 22.05 6.91 3.31
N ALA A 199 21.81 7.91 4.15
CA ALA A 199 21.56 9.29 3.74
C ALA A 199 22.83 10.12 3.91
N ARG A 200 23.12 11.00 2.95
CA ARG A 200 24.15 12.03 3.00
C ARG A 200 23.51 13.36 2.68
N ALA A 201 23.95 14.40 3.35
CA ALA A 201 23.50 15.75 3.09
C ALA A 201 24.71 16.63 2.75
N TYR A 202 24.60 17.36 1.65
CA TYR A 202 25.62 18.29 1.19
C TYR A 202 25.07 19.71 1.26
N GLY A 203 25.82 20.58 1.87
CA GLY A 203 25.46 21.99 2.00
C GLY A 203 26.62 22.93 1.75
N SER A 204 26.28 24.18 1.43
CA SER A 204 27.25 25.26 1.31
C SER A 204 27.68 25.74 2.69
N VAL A 205 28.96 25.63 3.00
CA VAL A 205 29.53 26.08 4.27
C VAL A 205 30.70 27.03 4.02
N ALA A 206 30.90 27.96 4.94
CA ALA A 206 32.09 28.83 4.88
C ALA A 206 33.33 28.00 5.27
N VAL A 207 34.36 28.03 4.43
CA VAL A 207 35.68 27.44 4.66
C VAL A 207 36.75 28.50 4.67
N ALA A 208 37.82 28.30 5.45
CA ALA A 208 38.95 29.18 5.47
C ALA A 208 39.78 29.07 4.17
N VAL A 209 40.10 30.18 3.52
CA VAL A 209 40.92 30.22 2.30
C VAL A 209 42.42 30.05 2.62
N ARG A 210 42.82 30.39 3.84
CA ARG A 210 44.18 30.27 4.39
C ARG A 210 44.15 29.83 5.83
N ASP A 211 45.29 29.52 6.41
CA ASP A 211 45.42 29.32 7.85
C ASP A 211 45.09 30.62 8.61
N LEU A 212 44.17 30.53 9.57
CA LEU A 212 43.69 31.63 10.39
C LEU A 212 44.06 31.37 11.87
N ARG A 213 44.51 32.40 12.59
CA ARG A 213 44.93 32.28 13.97
C ARG A 213 43.83 32.72 14.94
N GLN A 214 43.88 32.15 16.14
CA GLN A 214 43.08 32.64 17.26
C GLN A 214 43.24 34.13 17.45
N GLY A 215 42.19 34.87 17.65
CA GLY A 215 42.16 36.30 17.86
C GLY A 215 42.11 37.13 16.59
N GLU A 216 42.28 36.55 15.40
CA GLU A 216 42.17 37.30 14.13
C GLU A 216 40.68 37.65 13.86
N PHE A 217 40.46 38.82 13.27
CA PHE A 217 39.16 39.25 12.74
C PHE A 217 39.01 38.75 11.32
N LEU A 218 37.89 38.13 11.01
CA LEU A 218 37.61 37.59 9.70
C LEU A 218 37.32 38.69 8.69
N GLN A 219 38.10 38.69 7.64
CA GLN A 219 37.90 39.54 6.47
C GLN A 219 37.11 38.79 5.40
N PRO A 220 36.33 39.44 4.53
CA PRO A 220 35.57 38.75 3.46
C PRO A 220 36.44 37.87 2.53
N GLY A 221 37.73 38.18 2.36
CA GLY A 221 38.67 37.36 1.58
C GLY A 221 39.30 36.20 2.27
N ASP A 222 39.09 36.05 3.57
CA ASP A 222 39.64 34.94 4.38
C ASP A 222 38.77 33.68 4.31
N ILE A 223 37.53 33.80 3.83
CA ILE A 223 36.55 32.74 3.79
C ILE A 223 35.90 32.65 2.43
N ALA A 224 35.55 31.43 2.01
CA ALA A 224 34.82 31.14 0.79
C ALA A 224 33.72 30.12 1.07
N LEU A 225 32.68 30.11 0.26
CA LEU A 225 31.67 29.05 0.34
C LEU A 225 32.13 27.82 -0.44
N ALA A 226 32.05 26.66 0.18
CA ALA A 226 32.33 25.38 -0.44
C ALA A 226 31.25 24.35 -0.08
N GLU A 227 30.89 23.48 -1.01
CA GLU A 227 30.00 22.36 -0.72
C GLU A 227 30.74 21.32 0.13
N ARG A 228 30.15 20.93 1.25
CA ARG A 228 30.68 19.93 2.15
C ARG A 228 29.60 18.98 2.61
N GLU A 229 29.99 17.74 2.92
CA GLU A 229 29.12 16.77 3.58
C GLU A 229 28.82 17.25 5.01
N MET A 230 27.55 17.40 5.32
CA MET A 230 27.10 18.00 6.59
C MET A 230 27.16 17.02 7.77
N ASP A 231 27.24 15.72 7.50
CA ASP A 231 27.25 14.65 8.51
C ASP A 231 28.53 14.67 9.34
N ASP A 232 29.65 15.09 8.76
CA ASP A 232 30.94 15.17 9.43
C ASP A 232 31.05 16.41 10.34
N LEU A 233 30.09 17.32 10.27
CA LEU A 233 30.12 18.61 10.98
C LEU A 233 29.35 18.52 12.29
N ARG A 234 30.08 18.26 13.37
CA ARG A 234 29.51 18.05 14.72
C ARG A 234 28.93 19.32 15.36
N SER A 235 29.31 20.49 14.88
CA SER A 235 28.88 21.79 15.39
C SER A 235 28.08 22.54 14.35
N GLU A 236 27.29 23.52 14.78
CA GLU A 236 26.58 24.40 13.87
C GLU A 236 27.57 25.14 12.98
N VAL A 237 27.42 24.97 11.66
CA VAL A 237 28.34 25.52 10.66
C VAL A 237 27.87 26.89 10.19
N VAL A 238 28.83 27.71 9.78
CA VAL A 238 28.56 28.99 9.11
C VAL A 238 28.17 28.70 7.66
N THR A 239 26.97 29.08 7.28
CA THR A 239 26.41 28.80 5.95
C THR A 239 26.39 30.02 5.02
N SER A 240 26.70 31.19 5.54
CA SER A 240 26.85 32.41 4.71
C SER A 240 28.05 33.26 5.16
N LEU A 241 28.60 34.03 4.22
CA LEU A 241 29.74 34.88 4.51
C LEU A 241 29.36 36.00 5.50
N GLU A 242 28.13 36.48 5.44
CA GLU A 242 27.60 37.54 6.30
C GLU A 242 27.58 37.13 7.78
N GLN A 243 27.35 35.84 8.06
CA GLN A 243 27.37 35.33 9.43
C GLN A 243 28.74 35.38 10.10
N ALA A 244 29.81 35.37 9.31
CA ALA A 244 31.17 35.35 9.82
C ALA A 244 31.91 36.70 9.66
N ALA A 245 31.39 37.58 8.78
CA ALA A 245 32.05 38.84 8.50
C ALA A 245 32.22 39.71 9.76
N GLY A 246 33.45 40.14 10.05
CA GLY A 246 33.76 40.96 11.22
C GLY A 246 33.79 40.23 12.56
N MET A 247 33.51 38.92 12.59
CA MET A 247 33.65 38.10 13.81
C MET A 247 35.14 37.81 14.08
N ARG A 248 35.44 37.53 15.36
CA ARG A 248 36.78 37.16 15.82
C ARG A 248 36.89 35.67 16.05
N LEU A 249 38.06 35.08 15.73
CA LEU A 249 38.30 33.65 15.93
C LEU A 249 38.66 33.34 17.39
N ARG A 250 37.93 32.37 17.96
CA ARG A 250 38.23 31.77 19.30
C ARG A 250 39.35 30.76 19.24
N ARG A 251 39.64 30.15 18.14
CA ARG A 251 40.66 29.11 17.94
C ARG A 251 41.27 29.19 16.53
N ASN A 252 42.41 28.53 16.36
CA ASN A 252 43.02 28.43 15.05
C ASN A 252 42.11 27.62 14.09
N VAL A 253 42.04 28.06 12.84
CA VAL A 253 41.30 27.36 11.77
C VAL A 253 42.28 27.16 10.60
N ARG A 254 42.40 25.95 10.11
CA ARG A 254 43.30 25.60 9.02
C ARG A 254 42.67 25.97 7.66
N GLN A 255 43.50 26.14 6.67
CA GLN A 255 43.05 26.27 5.29
C GLN A 255 42.11 25.10 4.93
N ASP A 256 41.06 25.37 4.17
CA ASP A 256 40.00 24.42 3.73
C ASP A 256 39.15 23.79 4.87
N GLN A 257 39.36 24.22 6.09
CA GLN A 257 38.53 23.80 7.22
C GLN A 257 37.21 24.59 7.27
N ALA A 258 36.07 23.88 7.48
CA ALA A 258 34.78 24.52 7.67
C ALA A 258 34.76 25.34 8.98
N LEU A 259 34.22 26.56 8.87
CA LEU A 259 33.96 27.39 10.03
C LEU A 259 32.69 26.95 10.75
N THR A 260 32.78 26.90 12.07
CA THR A 260 31.67 26.55 12.95
C THR A 260 31.40 27.72 13.88
N MET A 261 30.12 27.87 14.31
CA MET A 261 29.72 28.99 15.15
C MET A 261 30.46 29.01 16.50
N ASP A 262 30.86 27.87 17.03
CA ASP A 262 31.67 27.75 18.25
C ASP A 262 33.12 28.23 18.10
N ALA A 263 33.62 28.31 16.87
CA ALA A 263 34.94 28.85 16.55
C ALA A 263 34.94 30.38 16.44
N LEU A 264 33.78 31.03 16.49
CA LEU A 264 33.58 32.45 16.32
C LEU A 264 33.13 33.12 17.61
N GLU A 265 33.46 34.42 17.75
CA GLU A 265 32.95 35.26 18.81
C GLU A 265 32.69 36.67 18.26
N ASN A 266 31.74 37.39 18.84
CA ASN A 266 31.54 38.77 18.55
C ASN A 266 32.76 39.58 19.03
N PRO A 267 33.20 40.56 18.25
CA PRO A 267 34.26 41.46 18.70
C PRO A 267 33.83 42.14 20.01
N PRO A 268 34.74 42.34 20.96
CA PRO A 268 34.41 43.11 22.17
C PRO A 268 34.03 44.53 21.79
N LEU A 269 33.00 45.06 22.38
CA LEU A 269 32.51 46.43 22.15
C LEU A 269 33.50 47.52 22.57
N VAL A 270 34.43 47.16 23.47
CA VAL A 270 35.48 48.06 23.99
C VAL A 270 36.76 47.27 24.13
N GLU A 271 37.83 47.73 23.53
CA GLU A 271 39.16 47.19 23.73
C GLU A 271 39.82 47.86 24.95
N ARG A 272 40.76 47.15 25.60
CA ARG A 272 41.48 47.65 26.78
C ARG A 272 42.40 48.79 26.35
N GLY A 273 41.95 50.04 26.59
CA GLY A 273 42.65 51.29 26.19
C GLY A 273 41.76 52.29 25.47
N ASP A 274 40.51 51.95 25.13
CA ASP A 274 39.55 52.87 24.60
C ASP A 274 39.11 53.83 25.71
N GLU A 275 39.18 55.13 25.43
CA GLU A 275 38.56 56.17 26.26
C GLU A 275 37.03 56.08 26.14
N VAL A 276 36.32 55.88 27.22
CA VAL A 276 34.85 55.84 27.30
C VAL A 276 34.31 57.25 27.54
#